data_4c2a40547d5ed47807d811c5d1d3d2ea
#
_entry.id   4c2a40547d5ed47807d811c5d1d3d2ea
#
_cell.length_a   1.000
_cell.length_b   1.000
_cell.length_c   1.000
_cell.angle_alpha   90.00
_cell.angle_beta   90.00
_cell.angle_gamma   90.00
#
_symmetry.space_group_name_H-M   'P 1'
#
loop_
_entity.id
_entity.type
_entity.pdbx_description
1 polymer ?
#
loop_
_entity_poly.entity_id
_entity_poly.type
_entity_poly.pdbx_seq_one_letter_code
_entity_poly.pdbx_strand_id
1 'polypeptide(L)'
;VHRMEPVVDNIPARKLDQIAAVFRGHFTTLGRVAPGLTGARRLDRDMAKAWVDAVFGRCTLCGRCSLNCAVGINLPAVFKAARASLASMGLVPADLQATVDIALETGNNMGVSKEDWLETVAWIEEELQMELDDPTARIPVDKPGARVLFTVNPREPKFFPLSLQASAKLFHLAGEDWTVASEGWDLTNYGLFNGNPQQAGTLNRALLDAMERLGCQMLVIGECGHGYASARWEGPEWQQAAPPFPIVSVLELMRDYLREGRITLDPTKVAARVTLHDPCNLVRHGHLHEVLCGGAEHLPLGF
;
A
#
# COMPACT_ATOMS: atom_id res chain seq x y z
N VAL A 1 12.21 2.50 -15.70
CA VAL A 1 12.41 3.91 -16.17
C VAL A 1 13.59 3.98 -17.16
N HIS A 2 14.81 3.53 -16.80
CA HIS A 2 16.00 3.65 -17.70
C HIS A 2 15.81 3.02 -19.08
N ARG A 3 15.06 1.92 -19.22
CA ARG A 3 14.80 1.30 -20.54
C ARG A 3 13.89 2.14 -21.44
N MET A 4 13.01 2.93 -20.85
CA MET A 4 12.09 3.79 -21.61
C MET A 4 12.71 5.18 -21.87
N GLU A 5 13.55 5.64 -20.94
CA GLU A 5 14.28 6.89 -20.99
C GLU A 5 15.73 6.60 -20.59
N PRO A 6 16.63 6.36 -21.56
CA PRO A 6 18.00 5.87 -21.30
C PRO A 6 18.92 6.98 -20.76
N VAL A 7 18.50 7.62 -19.69
CA VAL A 7 19.30 8.60 -18.94
C VAL A 7 20.09 7.84 -17.86
N VAL A 8 21.39 8.05 -17.79
CA VAL A 8 22.29 7.37 -16.84
C VAL A 8 21.87 7.60 -15.40
N ASP A 9 21.35 8.78 -15.07
CA ASP A 9 20.90 9.14 -13.72
C ASP A 9 19.65 8.36 -13.26
N ASN A 10 18.95 7.68 -14.18
CA ASN A 10 17.84 6.78 -13.86
C ASN A 10 18.31 5.42 -13.32
N ILE A 11 19.59 5.09 -13.44
CA ILE A 11 20.16 3.85 -12.94
C ILE A 11 20.20 3.89 -11.39
N PRO A 12 19.69 2.87 -10.69
CA PRO A 12 19.67 2.86 -9.22
C PRO A 12 21.03 3.09 -8.56
N ALA A 13 22.10 2.58 -9.14
CA ALA A 13 23.46 2.79 -8.66
C ALA A 13 23.86 4.27 -8.70
N ARG A 14 23.49 5.01 -9.76
CA ARG A 14 23.78 6.45 -9.85
C ARG A 14 23.02 7.28 -8.82
N LYS A 15 21.77 6.91 -8.54
CA LYS A 15 20.99 7.53 -7.45
C LYS A 15 21.67 7.26 -6.09
N LEU A 16 22.13 6.04 -5.87
CA LEU A 16 22.90 5.68 -4.67
C LEU A 16 24.20 6.48 -4.57
N ASP A 17 24.94 6.66 -5.68
CA ASP A 17 26.19 7.45 -5.71
C ASP A 17 25.96 8.89 -5.26
N GLN A 18 24.86 9.53 -5.67
CA GLN A 18 24.51 10.88 -5.25
C GLN A 18 24.28 10.96 -3.74
N ILE A 19 23.54 9.99 -3.18
CA ILE A 19 23.27 9.90 -1.74
C ILE A 19 24.57 9.62 -0.98
N ALA A 20 25.38 8.68 -1.44
CA ALA A 20 26.64 8.32 -0.85
C ALA A 20 27.67 9.48 -0.88
N ALA A 21 27.67 10.30 -1.92
CA ALA A 21 28.54 11.47 -2.00
C ALA A 21 28.21 12.49 -0.90
N VAL A 22 26.91 12.74 -0.64
CA VAL A 22 26.48 13.62 0.45
C VAL A 22 26.79 12.99 1.82
N PHE A 23 26.51 11.69 1.99
CA PHE A 23 26.85 10.97 3.21
C PHE A 23 28.36 11.10 3.55
N ARG A 24 29.23 10.88 2.57
CA ARG A 24 30.70 11.07 2.76
C ARG A 24 31.02 12.48 3.18
N GLY A 25 30.40 13.49 2.58
CA GLY A 25 30.67 14.90 2.90
C GLY A 25 30.26 15.33 4.31
N HIS A 26 29.25 14.68 4.87
CA HIS A 26 28.74 15.03 6.19
C HIS A 26 29.20 14.11 7.32
N PHE A 27 29.41 12.82 7.04
CA PHE A 27 29.57 11.80 8.08
C PHE A 27 30.93 11.11 8.09
N THR A 28 31.83 11.38 7.13
CA THR A 28 33.17 10.81 7.13
C THR A 28 34.24 11.89 7.30
N THR A 29 35.29 11.61 8.10
CA THR A 29 36.40 12.53 8.32
C THR A 29 37.12 12.87 7.02
N LEU A 30 37.45 11.84 6.22
CA LEU A 30 38.15 12.01 4.95
C LEU A 30 37.30 12.79 3.94
N GLY A 31 35.99 12.56 3.90
CA GLY A 31 35.07 13.30 3.03
C GLY A 31 34.98 14.79 3.40
N ARG A 32 35.12 15.14 4.66
CA ARG A 32 35.13 16.52 5.13
C ARG A 32 36.47 17.23 4.82
N VAL A 33 37.60 16.53 5.02
CA VAL A 33 38.94 17.11 4.89
C VAL A 33 39.45 17.11 3.44
N ALA A 34 39.16 16.05 2.68
CA ALA A 34 39.64 15.86 1.32
C ALA A 34 38.48 15.47 0.38
N PRO A 35 37.46 16.32 0.16
CA PRO A 35 36.29 15.99 -0.63
C PRO A 35 36.62 15.63 -2.09
N GLY A 36 37.64 16.27 -2.68
CA GLY A 36 38.07 15.99 -4.05
C GLY A 36 38.60 14.55 -4.23
N LEU A 37 39.21 13.94 -3.21
CA LEU A 37 39.70 12.54 -3.27
C LEU A 37 38.60 11.51 -3.07
N THR A 38 37.55 11.87 -2.36
CA THR A 38 36.48 10.93 -1.96
C THR A 38 35.22 11.07 -2.81
N GLY A 39 35.15 12.07 -3.68
CA GLY A 39 33.91 12.44 -4.38
C GLY A 39 32.79 12.90 -3.43
N ALA A 40 33.17 13.36 -2.23
CA ALA A 40 32.22 13.88 -1.24
C ALA A 40 31.60 15.20 -1.72
N ARG A 41 30.31 15.38 -1.41
CA ARG A 41 29.57 16.61 -1.72
C ARG A 41 28.80 17.11 -0.50
N ARG A 42 28.50 18.39 -0.47
CA ARG A 42 27.56 18.96 0.50
C ARG A 42 26.15 18.88 -0.05
N LEU A 43 25.19 18.77 0.83
CA LEU A 43 23.76 18.88 0.45
C LEU A 43 23.43 20.37 0.29
N ASP A 44 23.72 20.90 -0.87
CA ASP A 44 23.33 22.24 -1.30
C ASP A 44 21.99 22.21 -2.04
N ARG A 45 21.53 23.38 -2.49
CA ARG A 45 20.24 23.52 -3.16
C ARG A 45 20.14 22.70 -4.45
N ASP A 46 21.20 22.61 -5.23
CA ASP A 46 21.20 21.89 -6.50
C ASP A 46 21.24 20.38 -6.26
N MET A 47 21.99 19.93 -5.28
CA MET A 47 22.00 18.54 -4.85
C MET A 47 20.64 18.12 -4.26
N ALA A 48 19.98 18.98 -3.48
CA ALA A 48 18.64 18.72 -2.96
C ALA A 48 17.61 18.58 -4.08
N LYS A 49 17.66 19.43 -5.11
CA LYS A 49 16.81 19.29 -6.31
C LYS A 49 17.10 17.99 -7.06
N ALA A 50 18.37 17.62 -7.23
CA ALA A 50 18.75 16.36 -7.85
C ALA A 50 18.24 15.15 -7.06
N TRP A 51 18.25 15.23 -5.73
CA TRP A 51 17.67 14.18 -4.89
C TRP A 51 16.14 14.10 -5.02
N VAL A 52 15.44 15.24 -5.03
CA VAL A 52 13.97 15.24 -5.26
C VAL A 52 13.65 14.53 -6.57
N ASP A 53 14.31 14.87 -7.67
CA ASP A 53 14.12 14.18 -8.95
C ASP A 53 14.47 12.69 -8.85
N ALA A 54 15.59 12.33 -8.25
CA ALA A 54 16.06 10.95 -8.16
C ALA A 54 15.15 10.06 -7.32
N VAL A 55 14.72 10.52 -6.13
CA VAL A 55 14.02 9.65 -5.17
C VAL A 55 12.50 9.81 -5.18
N PHE A 56 11.95 10.96 -5.61
CA PHE A 56 10.51 11.15 -5.79
C PHE A 56 10.11 11.03 -7.27
N GLY A 57 10.73 11.80 -8.17
CA GLY A 57 10.33 11.86 -9.57
C GLY A 57 10.59 10.55 -10.33
N ARG A 58 11.70 9.89 -10.05
CA ARG A 58 12.18 8.72 -10.83
C ARG A 58 12.25 7.43 -10.01
N CYS A 59 11.64 7.39 -8.83
CA CYS A 59 11.64 6.20 -7.97
C CYS A 59 10.27 6.00 -7.33
N THR A 60 9.67 4.86 -7.58
CA THR A 60 8.39 4.44 -7.00
C THR A 60 8.57 3.53 -5.76
N LEU A 61 9.79 3.40 -5.27
CA LEU A 61 10.15 2.48 -4.18
C LEU A 61 9.76 1.00 -4.45
N CYS A 62 9.67 0.58 -5.70
CA CYS A 62 9.16 -0.75 -6.08
C CYS A 62 10.03 -1.95 -5.69
N GLY A 63 11.22 -1.76 -5.11
CA GLY A 63 12.10 -2.82 -4.62
C GLY A 63 12.87 -3.61 -5.69
N ARG A 64 12.57 -3.43 -6.98
CA ARG A 64 13.18 -4.23 -8.07
C ARG A 64 14.70 -4.13 -8.12
N CYS A 65 15.26 -2.98 -7.75
CA CYS A 65 16.70 -2.77 -7.72
C CYS A 65 17.41 -3.60 -6.64
N SER A 66 16.77 -3.86 -5.50
CA SER A 66 17.30 -4.72 -4.44
C SER A 66 17.30 -6.18 -4.83
N LEU A 67 16.25 -6.67 -5.49
CA LEU A 67 16.18 -8.05 -5.99
C LEU A 67 17.29 -8.39 -6.99
N ASN A 68 17.75 -7.39 -7.74
CA ASN A 68 18.82 -7.56 -8.73
C ASN A 68 20.19 -7.08 -8.21
N CYS A 69 20.31 -6.79 -6.92
CA CYS A 69 21.56 -6.33 -6.34
C CYS A 69 22.45 -7.53 -5.96
N ALA A 70 23.56 -7.71 -6.66
CA ALA A 70 24.49 -8.81 -6.42
C ALA A 70 25.11 -8.81 -5.00
N VAL A 71 25.10 -7.66 -4.32
CA VAL A 71 25.65 -7.48 -2.97
C VAL A 71 24.57 -7.31 -1.90
N GLY A 72 23.30 -7.50 -2.26
CA GLY A 72 22.18 -7.53 -1.31
C GLY A 72 21.81 -6.18 -0.66
N ILE A 73 22.13 -5.04 -1.29
CA ILE A 73 21.80 -3.72 -0.73
C ILE A 73 20.29 -3.48 -0.79
N ASN A 74 19.68 -3.11 0.35
CA ASN A 74 18.31 -2.64 0.40
C ASN A 74 18.21 -1.19 -0.09
N LEU A 75 18.17 -1.00 -1.40
CA LEU A 75 18.08 0.32 -2.02
C LEU A 75 16.81 1.10 -1.67
N PRO A 76 15.61 0.49 -1.59
CA PRO A 76 14.42 1.18 -1.08
C PRO A 76 14.60 1.81 0.30
N ALA A 77 15.26 1.14 1.23
CA ALA A 77 15.53 1.70 2.55
C ALA A 77 16.41 2.96 2.47
N VAL A 78 17.46 2.92 1.63
CA VAL A 78 18.32 4.10 1.41
C VAL A 78 17.53 5.25 0.78
N PHE A 79 16.66 4.95 -0.19
CA PHE A 79 15.84 5.98 -0.85
C PHE A 79 14.74 6.53 0.08
N LYS A 80 14.17 5.72 0.99
CA LYS A 80 13.29 6.18 2.06
C LYS A 80 14.02 7.14 3.01
N ALA A 81 15.23 6.81 3.44
CA ALA A 81 16.04 7.69 4.28
C ALA A 81 16.35 9.03 3.60
N ALA A 82 16.65 9.01 2.29
CA ALA A 82 16.84 10.24 1.52
C ALA A 82 15.55 11.06 1.42
N ARG A 83 14.38 10.42 1.23
CA ARG A 83 13.08 11.10 1.27
C ARG A 83 12.80 11.71 2.65
N ALA A 84 13.10 11.00 3.74
CA ALA A 84 12.94 11.52 5.09
C ALA A 84 13.81 12.77 5.33
N SER A 85 15.04 12.78 4.83
CA SER A 85 15.92 13.95 4.87
C SER A 85 15.34 15.12 4.07
N LEU A 86 14.76 14.87 2.89
CA LEU A 86 14.11 15.92 2.08
C LEU A 86 12.82 16.43 2.73
N ALA A 87 12.02 15.52 3.31
CA ALA A 87 10.79 15.88 4.03
C ALA A 87 11.08 16.79 5.24
N SER A 88 12.14 16.52 6.01
CA SER A 88 12.56 17.39 7.12
C SER A 88 12.99 18.80 6.68
N MET A 89 13.32 18.97 5.39
CA MET A 89 13.64 20.28 4.79
C MET A 89 12.44 20.91 4.04
N GLY A 90 11.25 20.30 4.09
CA GLY A 90 10.07 20.78 3.36
C GLY A 90 10.15 20.57 1.83
N LEU A 91 10.96 19.63 1.36
CA LEU A 91 11.20 19.37 -0.05
C LEU A 91 10.46 18.14 -0.59
N VAL A 92 9.27 17.89 -0.08
CA VAL A 92 8.35 16.88 -0.64
C VAL A 92 7.64 17.48 -1.86
N PRO A 93 7.41 16.71 -2.95
CA PRO A 93 6.58 17.18 -4.06
C PRO A 93 5.20 17.62 -3.58
N ALA A 94 4.76 18.80 -4.03
CA ALA A 94 3.54 19.45 -3.51
C ALA A 94 2.29 18.58 -3.64
N ASP A 95 2.08 17.91 -4.77
CA ASP A 95 0.91 17.07 -5.00
C ASP A 95 0.90 15.83 -4.09
N LEU A 96 2.08 15.25 -3.82
CA LEU A 96 2.20 14.13 -2.89
C LEU A 96 1.90 14.58 -1.46
N GLN A 97 2.44 15.74 -1.04
CA GLN A 97 2.17 16.27 0.29
C GLN A 97 0.69 16.66 0.44
N ALA A 98 0.09 17.31 -0.55
CA ALA A 98 -1.32 17.66 -0.54
C ALA A 98 -2.23 16.41 -0.38
N THR A 99 -1.88 15.30 -1.03
CA THR A 99 -2.61 14.03 -0.87
C THR A 99 -2.54 13.50 0.59
N VAL A 100 -1.38 13.64 1.24
CA VAL A 100 -1.20 13.26 2.65
C VAL A 100 -1.96 14.21 3.56
N ASP A 101 -1.90 15.52 3.30
CA ASP A 101 -2.56 16.54 4.11
C ASP A 101 -4.09 16.37 4.07
N ILE A 102 -4.68 16.12 2.89
CA ILE A 102 -6.10 15.79 2.75
C ILE A 102 -6.46 14.55 3.59
N ALA A 103 -5.65 13.50 3.54
CA ALA A 103 -5.91 12.30 4.31
C ALA A 103 -5.85 12.53 5.83
N LEU A 104 -4.90 13.36 6.29
CA LEU A 104 -4.79 13.74 7.70
C LEU A 104 -5.95 14.61 8.18
N GLU A 105 -6.46 15.49 7.31
CA GLU A 105 -7.55 16.41 7.61
C GLU A 105 -8.92 15.74 7.58
N THR A 106 -9.17 14.88 6.58
CA THR A 106 -10.49 14.33 6.30
C THR A 106 -10.66 12.84 6.60
N GLY A 107 -9.57 12.16 7.01
CA GLY A 107 -9.57 10.71 7.27
C GLY A 107 -9.42 9.83 6.02
N ASN A 108 -9.35 10.42 4.83
CA ASN A 108 -9.07 9.69 3.58
C ASN A 108 -8.43 10.59 2.52
N ASN A 109 -7.68 9.99 1.61
CA ASN A 109 -6.86 10.74 0.64
C ASN A 109 -7.64 11.43 -0.49
N MET A 110 -8.96 11.28 -0.52
CA MET A 110 -9.81 11.86 -1.56
C MET A 110 -10.87 12.81 -1.01
N GLY A 111 -10.87 13.06 0.31
CA GLY A 111 -11.84 13.94 0.97
C GLY A 111 -13.27 13.46 0.83
N VAL A 112 -13.50 12.15 0.78
CA VAL A 112 -14.86 11.58 0.77
C VAL A 112 -15.47 11.82 2.13
N SER A 113 -16.64 12.47 2.18
CA SER A 113 -17.36 12.70 3.43
C SER A 113 -17.91 11.39 4.00
N LYS A 114 -18.19 11.37 5.29
CA LYS A 114 -18.81 10.21 5.94
C LYS A 114 -20.17 9.90 5.33
N GLU A 115 -20.94 10.94 5.01
CA GLU A 115 -22.25 10.85 4.40
C GLU A 115 -22.16 10.20 3.03
N ASP A 116 -21.29 10.70 2.14
CA ASP A 116 -21.06 10.14 0.80
C ASP A 116 -20.58 8.68 0.85
N TRP A 117 -19.72 8.35 1.84
CA TRP A 117 -19.26 6.99 2.05
C TRP A 117 -20.43 6.06 2.41
N LEU A 118 -21.25 6.45 3.38
CA LEU A 118 -22.38 5.64 3.83
C LEU A 118 -23.48 5.50 2.76
N GLU A 119 -23.76 6.54 1.99
CA GLU A 119 -24.67 6.49 0.85
C GLU A 119 -24.15 5.53 -0.23
N THR A 120 -22.85 5.59 -0.51
CA THR A 120 -22.23 4.69 -1.48
C THR A 120 -22.32 3.23 -1.02
N VAL A 121 -22.03 2.94 0.26
CA VAL A 121 -22.15 1.59 0.83
C VAL A 121 -23.60 1.07 0.72
N ALA A 122 -24.58 1.91 1.05
CA ALA A 122 -26.00 1.54 0.97
C ALA A 122 -26.41 1.23 -0.48
N TRP A 123 -25.99 2.05 -1.43
CA TRP A 123 -26.25 1.82 -2.85
C TRP A 123 -25.61 0.52 -3.34
N ILE A 124 -24.35 0.24 -2.97
CA ILE A 124 -23.67 -1.00 -3.36
C ILE A 124 -24.37 -2.22 -2.72
N GLU A 125 -24.91 -2.10 -1.51
CA GLU A 125 -25.68 -3.17 -0.88
C GLU A 125 -26.94 -3.49 -1.70
N GLU A 126 -27.67 -2.47 -2.16
CA GLU A 126 -28.87 -2.65 -3.02
C GLU A 126 -28.50 -3.36 -4.33
N GLU A 127 -27.41 -2.93 -4.99
CA GLU A 127 -26.89 -3.57 -6.22
C GLU A 127 -26.46 -5.02 -5.96
N LEU A 128 -25.84 -5.31 -4.83
CA LEU A 128 -25.44 -6.66 -4.43
C LEU A 128 -26.65 -7.57 -4.24
N GLN A 129 -27.70 -7.08 -3.58
CA GLN A 129 -28.95 -7.83 -3.38
C GLN A 129 -29.64 -8.14 -4.72
N MET A 130 -29.65 -7.19 -5.64
CA MET A 130 -30.21 -7.39 -6.99
C MET A 130 -29.38 -8.39 -7.80
N GLU A 131 -28.04 -8.30 -7.74
CA GLU A 131 -27.15 -9.22 -8.48
C GLU A 131 -27.28 -10.67 -8.00
N LEU A 132 -27.46 -10.86 -6.69
CA LEU A 132 -27.56 -12.18 -6.08
C LEU A 132 -28.99 -12.75 -6.04
N ASP A 133 -29.98 -11.92 -6.35
CA ASP A 133 -31.42 -12.22 -6.10
C ASP A 133 -31.64 -12.68 -4.64
N ASP A 134 -30.90 -12.03 -3.71
CA ASP A 134 -30.90 -12.38 -2.28
C ASP A 134 -31.02 -11.12 -1.41
N PRO A 135 -32.24 -10.86 -0.87
CA PRO A 135 -32.46 -9.70 -0.02
C PRO A 135 -31.76 -9.80 1.36
N THR A 136 -31.10 -10.90 1.66
CA THR A 136 -30.33 -11.06 2.91
C THR A 136 -28.85 -10.69 2.77
N ALA A 137 -28.37 -10.47 1.54
CA ALA A 137 -27.02 -9.98 1.32
C ALA A 137 -26.83 -8.58 1.94
N ARG A 138 -25.76 -8.38 2.70
CA ARG A 138 -25.51 -7.13 3.43
C ARG A 138 -24.06 -6.70 3.31
N ILE A 139 -23.86 -5.39 3.41
CA ILE A 139 -22.58 -4.74 3.68
C ILE A 139 -22.66 -4.11 5.08
N PRO A 140 -22.35 -4.85 6.15
CA PRO A 140 -22.49 -4.34 7.51
C PRO A 140 -21.56 -3.15 7.75
N VAL A 141 -22.09 -2.09 8.35
CA VAL A 141 -21.32 -0.91 8.76
C VAL A 141 -21.24 -0.89 10.29
N ASP A 142 -20.06 -0.67 10.82
CA ASP A 142 -19.78 -0.56 12.26
C ASP A 142 -20.35 -1.71 13.11
N LYS A 143 -20.38 -2.95 12.56
CA LYS A 143 -20.82 -4.12 13.32
C LYS A 143 -19.79 -4.46 14.38
N PRO A 144 -20.12 -4.38 15.68
CA PRO A 144 -19.16 -4.65 16.74
C PRO A 144 -18.87 -6.16 16.84
N GLY A 145 -17.61 -6.48 17.15
CA GLY A 145 -17.15 -7.85 17.38
C GLY A 145 -17.09 -8.73 16.14
N ALA A 146 -17.26 -8.17 14.94
CA ALA A 146 -17.11 -8.92 13.71
C ALA A 146 -15.72 -9.56 13.60
N ARG A 147 -15.62 -10.73 12.96
CA ARG A 147 -14.32 -11.36 12.74
C ARG A 147 -13.42 -10.51 11.86
N VAL A 148 -13.95 -9.92 10.81
CA VAL A 148 -13.22 -9.15 9.81
C VAL A 148 -13.65 -7.69 9.80
N LEU A 149 -12.68 -6.77 9.96
CA LEU A 149 -12.83 -5.39 9.50
C LEU A 149 -12.21 -5.28 8.12
N PHE A 150 -13.04 -5.03 7.11
CA PHE A 150 -12.60 -4.83 5.73
C PHE A 150 -12.40 -3.35 5.43
N THR A 151 -11.26 -3.03 4.82
CA THR A 151 -10.86 -1.66 4.48
C THR A 151 -10.66 -1.52 2.98
N VAL A 152 -10.98 -0.35 2.46
CA VAL A 152 -10.99 -0.08 1.02
C VAL A 152 -10.15 1.13 0.65
N ASN A 153 -9.78 1.24 -0.60
CA ASN A 153 -9.18 2.43 -1.17
C ASN A 153 -10.30 3.45 -1.49
N PRO A 154 -10.18 4.73 -1.13
CA PRO A 154 -11.20 5.75 -1.43
C PRO A 154 -11.56 5.90 -2.91
N ARG A 155 -10.72 5.41 -3.81
CA ARG A 155 -11.04 5.33 -5.24
C ARG A 155 -12.12 4.30 -5.55
N GLU A 156 -12.24 3.24 -4.74
CA GLU A 156 -13.25 2.20 -4.95
C GLU A 156 -14.65 2.79 -4.86
N PRO A 157 -15.10 3.39 -3.74
CA PRO A 157 -16.43 3.96 -3.67
C PRO A 157 -16.65 5.09 -4.68
N LYS A 158 -15.61 5.82 -5.06
CA LYS A 158 -15.73 7.00 -5.92
C LYS A 158 -15.72 6.70 -7.42
N PHE A 159 -14.94 5.71 -7.87
CA PHE A 159 -14.70 5.44 -9.29
C PHE A 159 -14.87 3.98 -9.70
N PHE A 160 -14.75 3.06 -8.76
CA PHE A 160 -14.75 1.62 -9.01
C PHE A 160 -15.60 0.86 -7.99
N PRO A 161 -16.86 1.26 -7.76
CA PRO A 161 -17.71 0.68 -6.70
C PRO A 161 -17.91 -0.83 -6.83
N LEU A 162 -17.81 -1.36 -8.05
CA LEU A 162 -17.92 -2.80 -8.31
C LEU A 162 -16.82 -3.64 -7.65
N SER A 163 -15.66 -3.06 -7.26
CA SER A 163 -14.64 -3.80 -6.53
C SER A 163 -15.05 -4.08 -5.09
N LEU A 164 -15.70 -3.12 -4.43
CA LEU A 164 -16.30 -3.33 -3.11
C LEU A 164 -17.48 -4.32 -3.20
N GLN A 165 -18.34 -4.18 -4.21
CA GLN A 165 -19.45 -5.13 -4.46
C GLN A 165 -18.93 -6.55 -4.65
N ALA A 166 -17.89 -6.76 -5.45
CA ALA A 166 -17.29 -8.08 -5.66
C ALA A 166 -16.71 -8.68 -4.36
N SER A 167 -16.07 -7.86 -3.53
CA SER A 167 -15.57 -8.30 -2.22
C SER A 167 -16.72 -8.66 -1.27
N ALA A 168 -17.77 -7.85 -1.21
CA ALA A 168 -18.96 -8.11 -0.42
C ALA A 168 -19.68 -9.40 -0.87
N LYS A 169 -19.77 -9.62 -2.17
CA LYS A 169 -20.30 -10.87 -2.75
C LYS A 169 -19.52 -12.10 -2.30
N LEU A 170 -18.18 -12.02 -2.34
CA LEU A 170 -17.33 -13.11 -1.86
C LEU A 170 -17.51 -13.37 -0.37
N PHE A 171 -17.60 -12.34 0.46
CA PHE A 171 -17.84 -12.48 1.90
C PHE A 171 -19.21 -13.06 2.19
N HIS A 172 -20.25 -12.63 1.47
CA HIS A 172 -21.59 -13.19 1.58
C HIS A 172 -21.61 -14.68 1.23
N LEU A 173 -21.06 -15.05 0.07
CA LEU A 173 -21.00 -16.46 -0.38
C LEU A 173 -20.14 -17.34 0.52
N ALA A 174 -19.07 -16.79 1.10
CA ALA A 174 -18.22 -17.49 2.05
C ALA A 174 -18.84 -17.59 3.46
N GLY A 175 -20.00 -16.97 3.72
CA GLY A 175 -20.59 -16.86 5.05
C GLY A 175 -19.66 -16.16 6.05
N GLU A 176 -18.98 -15.09 5.63
CA GLU A 176 -18.02 -14.36 6.47
C GLU A 176 -18.73 -13.45 7.46
N ASP A 177 -18.17 -13.38 8.66
CA ASP A 177 -18.58 -12.40 9.69
C ASP A 177 -17.70 -11.15 9.57
N TRP A 178 -18.20 -10.12 8.91
CA TRP A 178 -17.43 -8.97 8.53
C TRP A 178 -18.16 -7.63 8.70
N THR A 179 -17.42 -6.55 8.60
CA THR A 179 -17.93 -5.18 8.59
C THR A 179 -16.98 -4.24 7.85
N VAL A 180 -17.51 -3.09 7.40
CA VAL A 180 -16.71 -1.91 7.10
C VAL A 180 -16.89 -0.89 8.22
N ALA A 181 -15.93 0.02 8.38
CA ALA A 181 -16.07 1.11 9.35
C ALA A 181 -16.69 2.34 8.70
N SER A 182 -17.48 3.10 9.45
CA SER A 182 -17.95 4.43 9.00
C SER A 182 -16.83 5.47 9.03
N GLU A 183 -15.80 5.26 9.85
CA GLU A 183 -14.62 6.11 9.99
C GLU A 183 -13.37 5.22 10.17
N GLY A 184 -12.23 5.65 9.60
CA GLY A 184 -10.98 4.86 9.61
C GLY A 184 -11.03 3.67 8.65
N TRP A 185 -11.71 3.81 7.53
CA TRP A 185 -11.89 2.79 6.49
C TRP A 185 -10.88 2.90 5.33
N ASP A 186 -10.22 4.07 5.17
CA ASP A 186 -9.21 4.26 4.13
C ASP A 186 -7.94 3.47 4.46
N LEU A 187 -7.67 2.47 3.65
CA LEU A 187 -6.45 1.66 3.75
C LEU A 187 -5.22 2.32 3.12
N THR A 188 -5.39 3.42 2.38
CA THR A 188 -4.26 4.04 1.68
C THR A 188 -3.39 4.83 2.64
N ASN A 189 -2.08 4.78 2.42
CA ASN A 189 -1.13 5.53 3.23
C ASN A 189 -0.02 6.11 2.36
N TYR A 190 -0.26 7.29 1.80
CA TYR A 190 0.75 8.00 1.00
C TYR A 190 1.90 8.57 1.85
N GLY A 191 1.77 8.58 3.18
CA GLY A 191 2.86 8.82 4.11
C GLY A 191 4.03 7.83 3.96
N LEU A 192 3.76 6.60 3.45
CA LEU A 192 4.80 5.66 3.03
C LEU A 192 5.77 6.27 2.00
N PHE A 193 5.28 7.19 1.17
CA PHE A 193 6.02 7.73 0.05
C PHE A 193 6.54 9.14 0.26
N ASN A 194 5.96 9.95 1.16
CA ASN A 194 6.37 11.33 1.37
C ASN A 194 7.65 11.47 2.23
N GLY A 195 8.05 10.41 2.93
CA GLY A 195 9.25 10.40 3.77
C GLY A 195 9.03 10.93 5.18
N ASN A 196 7.80 11.17 5.61
CA ASN A 196 7.46 11.61 6.97
C ASN A 196 6.83 10.46 7.78
N PRO A 197 7.60 9.75 8.63
CA PRO A 197 7.10 8.61 9.39
C PRO A 197 6.04 8.97 10.42
N GLN A 198 6.01 10.22 10.91
CA GLN A 198 4.99 10.68 11.84
C GLN A 198 3.63 10.79 11.14
N GLN A 199 3.59 11.39 9.95
CA GLN A 199 2.37 11.45 9.14
C GLN A 199 1.90 10.05 8.74
N ALA A 200 2.83 9.19 8.29
CA ALA A 200 2.54 7.80 7.97
C ALA A 200 1.96 7.03 9.18
N GLY A 201 2.54 7.22 10.36
CA GLY A 201 2.07 6.62 11.60
C GLY A 201 0.68 7.09 12.00
N THR A 202 0.38 8.38 11.84
CA THR A 202 -0.95 8.95 12.12
C THR A 202 -2.02 8.33 11.21
N LEU A 203 -1.75 8.23 9.90
CA LEU A 203 -2.68 7.60 8.96
C LEU A 203 -2.89 6.11 9.27
N ASN A 204 -1.82 5.39 9.62
CA ASN A 204 -1.92 3.99 10.02
C ASN A 204 -2.73 3.81 11.31
N ARG A 205 -2.60 4.75 12.27
CA ARG A 205 -3.31 4.70 13.54
C ARG A 205 -4.83 4.73 13.36
N ALA A 206 -5.35 5.46 12.37
CA ALA A 206 -6.79 5.51 12.09
C ALA A 206 -7.40 4.13 11.83
N LEU A 207 -6.70 3.24 11.14
CA LEU A 207 -7.13 1.86 10.92
C LEU A 207 -7.14 1.05 12.24
N LEU A 208 -6.10 1.22 13.06
CA LEU A 208 -5.98 0.53 14.35
C LEU A 208 -7.06 1.00 15.33
N ASP A 209 -7.35 2.30 15.34
CA ASP A 209 -8.43 2.87 16.18
C ASP A 209 -9.81 2.33 15.76
N ALA A 210 -10.05 2.15 14.46
CA ALA A 210 -11.28 1.52 13.98
C ALA A 210 -11.39 0.05 14.44
N MET A 211 -10.29 -0.71 14.37
CA MET A 211 -10.22 -2.08 14.89
C MET A 211 -10.52 -2.14 16.39
N GLU A 212 -9.90 -1.27 17.19
CA GLU A 212 -10.08 -1.21 18.64
C GLU A 212 -11.52 -0.79 18.99
N ARG A 213 -12.05 0.23 18.32
CA ARG A 213 -13.41 0.74 18.53
C ARG A 213 -14.48 -0.29 18.24
N LEU A 214 -14.31 -1.07 17.18
CA LEU A 214 -15.27 -2.09 16.74
C LEU A 214 -15.04 -3.45 17.42
N GLY A 215 -13.88 -3.67 18.04
CA GLY A 215 -13.53 -4.94 18.65
C GLY A 215 -13.42 -6.09 17.64
N CYS A 216 -13.05 -5.79 16.39
CA CYS A 216 -12.87 -6.79 15.35
C CYS A 216 -11.63 -7.65 15.60
N GLN A 217 -11.61 -8.89 15.04
CA GLN A 217 -10.55 -9.86 15.32
C GLN A 217 -9.42 -9.82 14.28
N MET A 218 -9.69 -9.35 13.06
CA MET A 218 -8.75 -9.34 11.94
C MET A 218 -8.96 -8.10 11.08
N LEU A 219 -7.87 -7.41 10.71
CA LEU A 219 -7.90 -6.34 9.74
C LEU A 219 -7.61 -6.90 8.34
N VAL A 220 -8.55 -6.73 7.42
CA VAL A 220 -8.39 -7.17 6.02
C VAL A 220 -8.21 -5.96 5.12
N ILE A 221 -7.06 -5.91 4.48
CA ILE A 221 -6.69 -4.86 3.53
C ILE A 221 -7.20 -5.25 2.15
N GLY A 222 -7.98 -4.37 1.53
CA GLY A 222 -8.53 -4.54 0.19
C GLY A 222 -7.43 -4.62 -0.89
N GLU A 223 -7.73 -4.15 -2.09
CA GLU A 223 -6.86 -4.36 -3.27
C GLU A 223 -5.54 -3.56 -3.27
N CYS A 224 -5.35 -2.63 -2.36
CA CYS A 224 -4.22 -1.68 -2.38
C CYS A 224 -2.93 -2.25 -1.77
N GLY A 225 -1.93 -2.54 -2.62
CA GLY A 225 -0.65 -3.09 -2.16
C GLY A 225 0.17 -2.16 -1.25
N HIS A 226 0.13 -0.84 -1.46
CA HIS A 226 0.87 0.05 -0.57
C HIS A 226 0.17 0.23 0.79
N GLY A 227 -1.16 0.16 0.84
CA GLY A 227 -1.90 0.10 2.09
C GLY A 227 -1.54 -1.14 2.89
N TYR A 228 -1.49 -2.32 2.23
CA TYR A 228 -1.05 -3.56 2.86
C TYR A 228 0.39 -3.47 3.39
N ALA A 229 1.33 -3.00 2.55
CA ALA A 229 2.72 -2.84 2.98
C ALA A 229 2.85 -1.86 4.16
N SER A 230 2.10 -0.76 4.14
CA SER A 230 2.07 0.23 5.22
C SER A 230 1.55 -0.37 6.52
N ALA A 231 0.36 -0.99 6.48
CA ALA A 231 -0.28 -1.50 7.69
C ALA A 231 0.45 -2.70 8.29
N ARG A 232 0.84 -3.67 7.44
CA ARG A 232 1.41 -4.95 7.87
C ARG A 232 2.88 -4.86 8.25
N TRP A 233 3.69 -4.14 7.45
CA TRP A 233 5.15 -4.22 7.54
C TRP A 233 5.81 -2.96 8.09
N GLU A 234 5.34 -1.77 7.72
CA GLU A 234 5.92 -0.50 8.19
C GLU A 234 5.19 0.02 9.45
N GLY A 235 3.90 -0.29 9.59
CA GLY A 235 3.07 0.17 10.71
C GLY A 235 3.62 -0.18 12.08
N PRO A 236 4.09 -1.42 12.34
CA PRO A 236 4.70 -1.79 13.61
C PRO A 236 5.89 -0.90 14.01
N GLU A 237 6.73 -0.49 13.05
CA GLU A 237 7.84 0.44 13.29
C GLU A 237 7.33 1.83 13.65
N TRP A 238 6.36 2.36 12.92
CA TRP A 238 5.79 3.69 13.18
C TRP A 238 5.04 3.75 14.51
N GLN A 239 4.36 2.68 14.89
CA GLN A 239 3.62 2.56 16.16
C GLN A 239 4.50 2.12 17.32
N GLN A 240 5.75 1.69 17.09
CA GLN A 240 6.65 1.07 18.06
C GLN A 240 6.03 -0.15 18.78
N ALA A 241 5.07 -0.79 18.17
CA ALA A 241 4.35 -1.96 18.66
C ALA A 241 3.76 -2.78 17.51
N ALA A 242 3.80 -4.09 17.64
CA ALA A 242 3.03 -4.96 16.77
C ALA A 242 1.53 -4.88 17.11
N PRO A 243 0.63 -4.85 16.11
CA PRO A 243 -0.80 -4.88 16.37
C PRO A 243 -1.19 -6.21 17.05
N PRO A 244 -2.14 -6.22 18.01
CA PRO A 244 -2.56 -7.41 18.72
C PRO A 244 -3.46 -8.35 17.90
N PHE A 245 -3.70 -8.04 16.64
CA PHE A 245 -4.55 -8.77 15.70
C PHE A 245 -3.82 -8.96 14.37
N PRO A 246 -4.19 -10.00 13.59
CA PRO A 246 -3.64 -10.21 12.27
C PRO A 246 -4.08 -9.11 11.29
N ILE A 247 -3.15 -8.69 10.43
CA ILE A 247 -3.40 -7.84 9.28
C ILE A 247 -3.10 -8.68 8.03
N VAL A 248 -4.11 -8.91 7.21
CA VAL A 248 -4.01 -9.76 6.01
C VAL A 248 -4.52 -9.04 4.76
N SER A 249 -4.06 -9.48 3.62
CA SER A 249 -4.63 -9.04 2.34
C SER A 249 -5.93 -9.80 2.05
N VAL A 250 -6.87 -9.16 1.38
CA VAL A 250 -8.08 -9.84 0.88
C VAL A 250 -7.74 -11.05 0.00
N LEU A 251 -6.59 -11.06 -0.67
CA LEU A 251 -6.11 -12.19 -1.47
C LEU A 251 -5.73 -13.40 -0.62
N GLU A 252 -5.17 -13.19 0.57
CA GLU A 252 -4.90 -14.28 1.52
C GLU A 252 -6.21 -14.89 1.99
N LEU A 253 -7.18 -14.05 2.32
CA LEU A 253 -8.50 -14.51 2.76
C LEU A 253 -9.25 -15.26 1.66
N MET A 254 -9.22 -14.78 0.42
CA MET A 254 -9.81 -15.46 -0.74
C MET A 254 -9.16 -16.83 -0.98
N ARG A 255 -7.83 -16.92 -0.92
CA ARG A 255 -7.11 -18.19 -1.00
C ARG A 255 -7.58 -19.17 0.08
N ASP A 256 -7.73 -18.68 1.30
CA ASP A 256 -8.13 -19.52 2.43
C ASP A 256 -9.59 -19.98 2.26
N TYR A 257 -10.50 -19.15 1.77
CA TYR A 257 -11.87 -19.58 1.42
C TYR A 257 -11.90 -20.69 0.37
N LEU A 258 -11.04 -20.63 -0.65
CA LEU A 258 -10.92 -21.66 -1.66
C LEU A 258 -10.40 -22.98 -1.06
N ARG A 259 -9.35 -22.92 -0.22
CA ARG A 259 -8.74 -24.08 0.45
C ARG A 259 -9.68 -24.75 1.46
N GLU A 260 -10.49 -23.95 2.14
CA GLU A 260 -11.48 -24.41 3.11
C GLU A 260 -12.79 -24.87 2.44
N GLY A 261 -12.93 -24.70 1.12
CA GLY A 261 -14.15 -25.04 0.40
C GLY A 261 -15.35 -24.14 0.71
N ARG A 262 -15.12 -22.95 1.30
CA ARG A 262 -16.17 -21.96 1.59
C ARG A 262 -16.70 -21.30 0.32
N ILE A 263 -15.86 -21.19 -0.70
CA ILE A 263 -16.23 -20.77 -2.06
C ILE A 263 -15.73 -21.80 -3.07
N THR A 264 -16.48 -21.96 -4.16
CA THR A 264 -16.10 -22.83 -5.28
C THR A 264 -16.10 -22.03 -6.56
N LEU A 265 -15.05 -22.18 -7.36
CA LEU A 265 -14.92 -21.55 -8.67
C LEU A 265 -15.32 -22.53 -9.77
N ASP A 266 -16.01 -22.03 -10.79
CA ASP A 266 -16.30 -22.77 -12.00
C ASP A 266 -15.30 -22.34 -13.11
N PRO A 267 -14.26 -23.16 -13.39
CA PRO A 267 -13.24 -22.82 -14.36
C PRO A 267 -13.79 -22.72 -15.79
N THR A 268 -14.98 -23.25 -16.07
CA THR A 268 -15.59 -23.20 -17.39
C THR A 268 -16.16 -21.83 -17.74
N LYS A 269 -16.37 -20.95 -16.74
CA LYS A 269 -16.93 -19.60 -16.93
C LYS A 269 -15.94 -18.62 -17.56
N VAL A 270 -14.64 -18.89 -17.47
CA VAL A 270 -13.61 -18.01 -18.01
C VAL A 270 -12.71 -18.80 -18.96
N ALA A 271 -12.95 -18.64 -20.27
CA ALA A 271 -12.14 -19.29 -21.31
C ALA A 271 -10.97 -18.44 -21.82
N ALA A 272 -10.85 -17.21 -21.34
CA ALA A 272 -9.80 -16.29 -21.77
C ALA A 272 -8.44 -16.69 -21.20
N ARG A 273 -7.39 -16.57 -22.03
CA ARG A 273 -6.01 -16.61 -21.52
C ARG A 273 -5.73 -15.34 -20.75
N VAL A 274 -5.24 -15.47 -19.52
CA VAL A 274 -4.90 -14.35 -18.65
C VAL A 274 -3.42 -14.39 -18.33
N THR A 275 -2.85 -13.25 -17.95
CA THR A 275 -1.52 -13.14 -17.37
C THR A 275 -1.61 -12.41 -16.04
N LEU A 276 -0.80 -12.85 -15.07
CA LEU A 276 -0.71 -12.20 -13.78
C LEU A 276 0.40 -11.14 -13.81
N HIS A 277 0.07 -9.91 -13.40
CA HIS A 277 1.06 -8.87 -13.14
C HIS A 277 1.28 -8.75 -11.63
N ASP A 278 2.53 -9.00 -11.19
CA ASP A 278 2.92 -8.89 -9.79
C ASP A 278 2.93 -7.43 -9.31
N PRO A 279 2.00 -6.98 -8.46
CA PRO A 279 2.05 -5.66 -7.88
C PRO A 279 3.24 -5.53 -6.92
N CYS A 280 4.06 -4.50 -7.10
CA CYS A 280 5.32 -4.37 -6.35
C CYS A 280 5.14 -4.36 -4.82
N ASN A 281 4.08 -3.74 -4.32
CA ASN A 281 3.85 -3.60 -2.89
C ASN A 281 3.16 -4.83 -2.27
N LEU A 282 2.38 -5.59 -3.03
CA LEU A 282 1.83 -6.86 -2.56
C LEU A 282 2.87 -7.98 -2.64
N VAL A 283 3.56 -8.09 -3.78
CA VAL A 283 4.46 -9.23 -4.02
C VAL A 283 5.84 -9.00 -3.44
N ARG A 284 6.54 -7.91 -3.83
CA ARG A 284 7.93 -7.69 -3.41
C ARG A 284 8.08 -7.16 -1.99
N HIS A 285 7.18 -6.30 -1.55
CA HIS A 285 7.18 -5.73 -0.20
C HIS A 285 6.20 -6.45 0.74
N GLY A 286 5.11 -6.98 0.20
CA GLY A 286 4.10 -7.72 0.94
C GLY A 286 4.38 -9.23 1.07
N HIS A 287 5.34 -9.76 0.31
CA HIS A 287 5.71 -11.19 0.30
C HIS A 287 4.56 -12.14 -0.11
N LEU A 288 3.61 -11.66 -0.91
CA LEU A 288 2.41 -12.43 -1.29
C LEU A 288 2.52 -13.17 -2.63
N HIS A 289 3.73 -13.41 -3.17
CA HIS A 289 3.88 -14.08 -4.46
C HIS A 289 3.32 -15.52 -4.43
N GLU A 290 3.53 -16.27 -3.34
CA GLU A 290 2.97 -17.62 -3.18
C GLU A 290 1.45 -17.62 -3.05
N VAL A 291 0.87 -16.60 -2.46
CA VAL A 291 -0.58 -16.42 -2.36
C VAL A 291 -1.19 -16.23 -3.73
N LEU A 292 -0.58 -15.37 -4.56
CA LEU A 292 -1.04 -15.10 -5.90
C LEU A 292 -0.87 -16.33 -6.83
N CYS A 293 0.26 -17.03 -6.73
CA CYS A 293 0.50 -18.25 -7.51
C CYS A 293 -0.42 -19.39 -7.05
N GLY A 294 -0.60 -19.61 -5.74
CA GLY A 294 -1.50 -20.62 -5.20
C GLY A 294 -2.98 -20.34 -5.48
N GLY A 295 -3.38 -19.07 -5.58
CA GLY A 295 -4.72 -18.70 -6.07
C GLY A 295 -4.88 -18.98 -7.56
N ALA A 296 -3.82 -18.85 -8.34
CA ALA A 296 -3.81 -19.12 -9.78
C ALA A 296 -3.94 -20.62 -10.11
N GLU A 297 -3.56 -21.53 -9.22
CA GLU A 297 -3.76 -22.98 -9.39
C GLU A 297 -5.25 -23.37 -9.49
N HIS A 298 -6.14 -22.54 -8.96
CA HIS A 298 -7.59 -22.73 -9.03
C HIS A 298 -8.23 -22.05 -10.25
N LEU A 299 -7.45 -21.29 -11.03
CA LEU A 299 -7.88 -20.71 -12.30
C LEU A 299 -7.48 -21.66 -13.43
N PRO A 300 -8.24 -21.74 -14.54
CA PRO A 300 -7.87 -22.55 -15.71
C PRO A 300 -6.72 -21.88 -16.46
N LEU A 301 -5.58 -21.71 -15.80
CA LEU A 301 -4.37 -21.18 -16.41
C LEU A 301 -3.64 -22.35 -17.05
N GLY A 302 -3.84 -22.56 -18.34
CA GLY A 302 -2.93 -23.38 -19.13
C GLY A 302 -1.57 -22.65 -19.22
N PHE A 303 -0.60 -23.08 -18.41
CA PHE A 303 0.81 -22.75 -18.58
C PHE A 303 1.41 -23.64 -19.64
#